data_b9e305e640ec61f0176e9850745e1bc7
#
_entry.id   b9e305e640ec61f0176e9850745e1bc7
#
_cell.length_a   1.000
_cell.length_b   1.000
_cell.length_c   1.000
_cell.angle_alpha   90.00
_cell.angle_beta   90.00
_cell.angle_gamma   90.00
#
_symmetry.space_group_name_H-M   'P 1'
#
loop_
_entity.id
_entity.type
_entity.pdbx_description
1 polymer ?
#
loop_
_entity_poly.entity_id
_entity_poly.type
_entity_poly.pdbx_seq_one_letter_code
_entity_poly.pdbx_strand_id
1 'polypeptide(L)'
;MASKSGGKPSDRRAGKRKDRNQRMGQRVPELGYYLIVTDTEETEKNYFEGLRDSIPAELKDRLIIKVEKARTVELVEKALELVGKESQYRIPWIVFDRDQVKGFDEIIWTAEKNGVHAGWSNPCFEIWMYAYFGEMPAIRESYTCCDRFADKFEKVTGQKYFKE
;
A
#
# COMPACT_ATOMS: atom_id res chain seq x y z
N MET A 1 -44.49 50.03 -28.55
CA MET A 1 -44.51 48.67 -28.03
C MET A 1 -43.09 48.13 -28.04
N ALA A 2 -42.42 48.03 -26.91
CA ALA A 2 -41.07 47.56 -26.79
C ALA A 2 -41.06 46.10 -26.37
N SER A 3 -40.45 45.26 -27.21
CA SER A 3 -40.27 43.81 -26.95
C SER A 3 -39.01 43.63 -26.12
N LYS A 4 -39.15 43.10 -24.89
CA LYS A 4 -38.05 42.64 -24.03
C LYS A 4 -37.64 41.25 -24.44
N SER A 5 -36.43 41.05 -24.95
CA SER A 5 -35.82 39.72 -25.12
C SER A 5 -35.22 39.27 -23.80
N GLY A 6 -35.84 38.29 -23.17
CA GLY A 6 -35.31 37.63 -21.97
C GLY A 6 -34.20 36.64 -22.33
N GLY A 7 -32.99 36.99 -21.96
CA GLY A 7 -31.84 36.05 -22.08
C GLY A 7 -31.98 34.89 -21.11
N LYS A 8 -31.73 33.65 -21.58
CA LYS A 8 -31.93 32.39 -20.86
C LYS A 8 -30.89 32.25 -19.72
N PRO A 9 -31.31 31.85 -18.50
CA PRO A 9 -30.41 31.65 -17.34
C PRO A 9 -29.56 30.37 -17.36
N SER A 10 -29.57 29.56 -18.42
CA SER A 10 -29.03 28.22 -18.42
C SER A 10 -27.51 28.11 -18.60
N ASP A 11 -26.86 29.10 -19.20
CA ASP A 11 -25.44 28.95 -19.55
C ASP A 11 -24.46 29.19 -18.39
N ARG A 12 -24.84 29.94 -17.35
CA ARG A 12 -23.98 30.20 -16.19
C ARG A 12 -23.83 28.97 -15.24
N ARG A 13 -24.80 28.04 -15.25
CA ARG A 13 -24.73 26.82 -14.43
C ARG A 13 -23.94 25.72 -15.10
N ALA A 14 -23.92 25.63 -16.42
CA ALA A 14 -23.15 24.64 -17.16
C ALA A 14 -21.64 24.88 -17.06
N GLY A 15 -21.19 26.12 -17.10
CA GLY A 15 -19.78 26.48 -16.93
C GLY A 15 -19.20 26.13 -15.55
N LYS A 16 -19.98 26.37 -14.48
CA LYS A 16 -19.55 25.98 -13.11
C LYS A 16 -19.47 24.47 -12.87
N ARG A 17 -20.31 23.66 -13.55
CA ARG A 17 -20.25 22.19 -13.44
C ARG A 17 -19.03 21.59 -14.15
N LYS A 18 -18.66 22.12 -15.32
CA LYS A 18 -17.44 21.69 -16.04
C LYS A 18 -16.18 21.95 -15.21
N ASP A 19 -16.08 23.12 -14.59
CA ASP A 19 -14.92 23.51 -13.79
C ASP A 19 -14.77 22.65 -12.51
N ARG A 20 -15.87 22.24 -11.90
CA ARG A 20 -15.88 21.36 -10.73
C ARG A 20 -15.46 19.93 -11.08
N ASN A 21 -15.90 19.39 -12.22
CA ASN A 21 -15.50 18.06 -12.68
C ASN A 21 -14.04 18.02 -13.15
N GLN A 22 -13.53 19.09 -13.77
CA GLN A 22 -12.11 19.22 -14.09
C GLN A 22 -11.25 19.30 -12.84
N ARG A 23 -11.67 20.02 -11.80
CA ARG A 23 -10.94 20.08 -10.52
C ARG A 23 -10.99 18.77 -9.75
N MET A 24 -12.04 17.96 -9.87
CA MET A 24 -12.08 16.62 -9.26
C MET A 24 -11.18 15.61 -9.99
N GLY A 25 -11.03 15.73 -11.31
CA GLY A 25 -10.11 14.87 -12.09
C GLY A 25 -8.62 15.22 -11.93
N GLN A 26 -8.30 16.39 -11.38
CA GLN A 26 -6.91 16.84 -11.15
C GLN A 26 -6.41 16.62 -9.72
N ARG A 27 -7.23 16.12 -8.80
CA ARG A 27 -6.77 15.73 -7.47
C ARG A 27 -6.15 14.33 -7.54
N VAL A 28 -4.94 14.25 -8.06
CA VAL A 28 -4.08 13.09 -7.77
C VAL A 28 -3.85 13.11 -6.26
N PRO A 29 -4.18 12.04 -5.53
CA PRO A 29 -3.86 11.99 -4.11
C PRO A 29 -2.38 12.26 -3.94
N GLU A 30 -2.04 13.27 -3.16
CA GLU A 30 -0.65 13.56 -2.89
C GLU A 30 -0.07 12.40 -2.06
N LEU A 31 1.07 11.87 -2.48
CA LEU A 31 1.75 10.80 -1.75
C LEU A 31 2.10 11.31 -0.35
N GLY A 32 1.56 10.67 0.69
CA GLY A 32 1.87 10.98 2.07
C GLY A 32 3.28 10.55 2.47
N TYR A 33 3.68 10.89 3.69
CA TYR A 33 4.93 10.40 4.27
C TYR A 33 4.64 9.11 5.03
N TYR A 34 5.28 8.01 4.66
CA TYR A 34 5.05 6.68 5.21
C TYR A 34 6.31 6.10 5.81
N LEU A 35 6.15 5.35 6.89
CA LEU A 35 7.15 4.47 7.46
C LEU A 35 6.59 3.05 7.43
N ILE A 36 7.21 2.17 6.66
CA ILE A 36 6.84 0.75 6.56
C ILE A 36 7.84 -0.06 7.35
N VAL A 37 7.34 -0.85 8.29
CA VAL A 37 8.13 -1.75 9.14
C VAL A 37 7.70 -3.18 8.86
N THR A 38 8.66 -4.03 8.56
CA THR A 38 8.47 -5.47 8.34
C THR A 38 9.45 -6.26 9.18
N ASP A 39 9.12 -7.51 9.49
CA ASP A 39 9.98 -8.45 10.21
C ASP A 39 10.87 -9.30 9.29
N THR A 40 10.70 -9.18 7.97
CA THR A 40 11.48 -9.93 6.97
C THR A 40 12.47 -9.07 6.22
N GLU A 41 13.67 -9.60 5.99
CA GLU A 41 14.73 -8.93 5.24
C GLU A 41 14.61 -9.11 3.71
N GLU A 42 13.66 -9.89 3.24
CA GLU A 42 13.64 -10.42 1.88
C GLU A 42 12.45 -9.91 1.06
N THR A 43 11.42 -10.68 0.91
CA THR A 43 10.36 -10.45 -0.09
C THR A 43 9.66 -9.10 0.09
N GLU A 44 9.19 -8.80 1.30
CA GLU A 44 8.46 -7.57 1.61
C GLU A 44 9.35 -6.34 1.44
N LYS A 45 10.56 -6.41 2.00
CA LYS A 45 11.54 -5.33 1.86
C LYS A 45 11.87 -5.05 0.40
N ASN A 46 12.23 -6.10 -0.35
CA ASN A 46 12.59 -5.98 -1.76
C ASN A 46 11.43 -5.42 -2.60
N TYR A 47 10.21 -5.83 -2.30
CA TYR A 47 9.02 -5.29 -2.95
C TYR A 47 8.84 -3.80 -2.69
N PHE A 48 8.89 -3.35 -1.43
CA PHE A 48 8.69 -1.95 -1.09
C PHE A 48 9.85 -1.07 -1.54
N GLU A 49 11.08 -1.58 -1.53
CA GLU A 49 12.23 -0.87 -2.11
C GLU A 49 12.08 -0.71 -3.62
N GLY A 50 11.65 -1.75 -4.32
CA GLY A 50 11.34 -1.67 -5.75
C GLY A 50 10.20 -0.69 -6.04
N LEU A 51 9.15 -0.67 -5.21
CA LEU A 51 8.07 0.30 -5.30
C LEU A 51 8.60 1.72 -5.10
N ARG A 52 9.40 1.98 -4.06
CA ARG A 52 10.04 3.28 -3.82
C ARG A 52 10.92 3.69 -5.01
N ASP A 53 11.63 2.76 -5.60
CA ASP A 53 12.50 3.06 -6.73
C ASP A 53 11.75 3.35 -8.02
N SER A 54 10.50 2.91 -8.13
CA SER A 54 9.62 3.19 -9.27
C SER A 54 8.95 4.58 -9.24
N ILE A 55 8.93 5.24 -8.07
CA ILE A 55 8.35 6.59 -7.95
C ILE A 55 9.36 7.68 -8.32
N PRO A 56 8.90 8.90 -8.68
CA PRO A 56 9.79 10.03 -8.98
C PRO A 56 10.81 10.31 -7.86
N ALA A 57 12.01 10.70 -8.23
CA ALA A 57 13.14 10.87 -7.30
C ALA A 57 12.82 11.85 -6.15
N GLU A 58 12.07 12.90 -6.45
CA GLU A 58 11.63 13.92 -5.49
C GLU A 58 10.60 13.41 -4.46
N LEU A 59 10.03 12.23 -4.67
CA LEU A 59 9.05 11.61 -3.77
C LEU A 59 9.60 10.41 -2.99
N LYS A 60 10.83 9.97 -3.27
CA LYS A 60 11.40 8.76 -2.66
C LYS A 60 11.59 8.88 -1.14
N ASP A 61 11.87 10.07 -0.64
CA ASP A 61 12.00 10.36 0.78
C ASP A 61 10.68 10.24 1.56
N ARG A 62 9.56 10.23 0.85
CA ARG A 62 8.23 10.05 1.45
C ARG A 62 7.98 8.61 1.89
N LEU A 63 8.78 7.66 1.41
CA LEU A 63 8.63 6.23 1.72
C LEU A 63 9.90 5.70 2.38
N ILE A 64 9.87 5.53 3.68
CA ILE A 64 10.94 4.86 4.44
C ILE A 64 10.52 3.41 4.71
N ILE A 65 11.45 2.49 4.44
CA ILE A 65 11.27 1.06 4.68
C ILE A 65 12.30 0.65 5.73
N LYS A 66 11.84 0.02 6.79
CA LYS A 66 12.67 -0.50 7.89
C LYS A 66 12.38 -1.98 8.09
N VAL A 67 13.43 -2.74 8.28
CA VAL A 67 13.35 -4.13 8.70
C VAL A 67 13.73 -4.20 10.15
N GLU A 68 12.84 -4.72 10.98
CA GLU A 68 13.08 -4.92 12.39
C GLU A 68 13.10 -6.42 12.69
N LYS A 69 14.25 -6.89 13.18
CA LYS A 69 14.42 -8.30 13.63
C LYS A 69 13.70 -8.52 14.97
N ALA A 70 12.39 -8.40 14.93
CA ALA A 70 11.52 -8.52 16.09
C ALA A 70 10.42 -9.54 15.79
N ARG A 71 9.81 -10.07 16.84
CA ARG A 71 8.60 -10.89 16.66
C ARG A 71 7.47 -10.00 16.16
N THR A 72 6.58 -10.55 15.35
CA THR A 72 5.45 -9.82 14.75
C THR A 72 4.63 -9.04 15.79
N VAL A 73 4.47 -9.60 17.00
CA VAL A 73 3.78 -8.93 18.13
C VAL A 73 4.48 -7.65 18.62
N GLU A 74 5.77 -7.51 18.35
CA GLU A 74 6.59 -6.37 18.77
C GLU A 74 6.68 -5.29 17.68
N LEU A 75 6.22 -5.58 16.44
CA LEU A 75 6.31 -4.65 15.31
C LEU A 75 5.57 -3.33 15.55
N VAL A 76 4.44 -3.38 16.24
CA VAL A 76 3.65 -2.17 16.56
C VAL A 76 4.48 -1.22 17.42
N GLU A 77 5.09 -1.75 18.48
CA GLU A 77 5.94 -0.96 19.39
C GLU A 77 7.16 -0.39 18.64
N LYS A 78 7.80 -1.21 17.82
CA LYS A 78 8.93 -0.80 16.98
C LYS A 78 8.56 0.31 15.98
N ALA A 79 7.41 0.19 15.34
CA ALA A 79 6.92 1.22 14.42
C ALA A 79 6.70 2.57 15.14
N LEU A 80 6.10 2.55 16.32
CA LEU A 80 5.89 3.75 17.13
C LEU A 80 7.22 4.36 17.61
N GLU A 81 8.17 3.54 18.05
CA GLU A 81 9.51 3.99 18.43
C GLU A 81 10.24 4.68 17.26
N LEU A 82 10.18 4.10 16.08
CA LEU A 82 10.80 4.65 14.88
C LEU A 82 10.15 5.97 14.45
N VAL A 83 8.82 6.05 14.45
CA VAL A 83 8.11 7.30 14.15
C VAL A 83 8.50 8.40 15.13
N GLY A 84 8.65 8.08 16.42
CA GLY A 84 9.07 9.03 17.44
C GLY A 84 10.50 9.59 17.26
N LYS A 85 11.34 8.88 16.51
CA LYS A 85 12.73 9.31 16.21
C LYS A 85 12.84 10.14 14.93
N GLU A 86 11.82 10.12 14.07
CA GLU A 86 11.82 10.86 12.82
C GLU A 86 11.51 12.34 13.06
N SER A 87 12.24 13.23 12.37
CA SER A 87 11.99 14.67 12.41
C SER A 87 10.72 15.08 11.65
N GLN A 88 10.35 14.30 10.64
CA GLN A 88 9.14 14.43 9.85
C GLN A 88 8.14 13.38 10.31
N TYR A 89 6.91 13.80 10.68
CA TYR A 89 5.85 12.84 10.99
C TYR A 89 5.57 11.94 9.79
N ARG A 90 5.51 10.63 10.05
CA ARG A 90 5.23 9.61 9.06
C ARG A 90 4.06 8.74 9.52
N ILE A 91 3.25 8.32 8.58
CA ILE A 91 2.15 7.39 8.84
C ILE A 91 2.76 5.99 8.98
N PRO A 92 2.71 5.37 10.18
CA PRO A 92 3.33 4.08 10.39
C PRO A 92 2.49 2.94 9.84
N TRP A 93 3.15 2.02 9.16
CA TRP A 93 2.62 0.74 8.72
C TRP A 93 3.48 -0.38 9.24
N ILE A 94 2.84 -1.46 9.68
CA ILE A 94 3.50 -2.75 9.86
C ILE A 94 3.04 -3.69 8.75
N VAL A 95 3.95 -4.50 8.23
CA VAL A 95 3.66 -5.47 7.18
C VAL A 95 4.18 -6.83 7.60
N PHE A 96 3.32 -7.85 7.54
CA PHE A 96 3.66 -9.20 7.98
C PHE A 96 2.75 -10.27 7.37
N ASP A 97 3.21 -11.51 7.39
CA ASP A 97 2.44 -12.67 6.96
C ASP A 97 1.57 -13.23 8.09
N ARG A 98 0.35 -13.61 7.77
CA ARG A 98 -0.58 -14.19 8.74
C ARG A 98 -0.21 -15.60 9.16
N ASP A 99 0.44 -16.36 8.27
CA ASP A 99 0.78 -17.73 8.58
C ASP A 99 1.70 -17.76 9.84
N GLN A 100 1.54 -18.72 10.71
CA GLN A 100 2.33 -18.89 11.95
C GLN A 100 2.26 -17.74 12.99
N VAL A 101 1.52 -16.68 12.75
CA VAL A 101 1.40 -15.57 13.71
C VAL A 101 0.40 -15.91 14.80
N LYS A 102 0.88 -16.01 16.04
CA LYS A 102 0.01 -16.14 17.21
C LYS A 102 -0.52 -14.77 17.63
N GLY A 103 -1.80 -14.73 18.00
CA GLY A 103 -2.41 -13.48 18.47
C GLY A 103 -2.67 -12.46 17.35
N PHE A 104 -2.95 -12.92 16.13
CA PHE A 104 -3.17 -12.08 14.96
C PHE A 104 -4.17 -10.95 15.21
N ASP A 105 -5.34 -11.26 15.74
CA ASP A 105 -6.40 -10.26 15.99
C ASP A 105 -5.97 -9.23 17.05
N GLU A 106 -5.17 -9.63 18.03
CA GLU A 106 -4.62 -8.74 19.05
C GLU A 106 -3.58 -7.78 18.46
N ILE A 107 -2.75 -8.23 17.52
CA ILE A 107 -1.79 -7.40 16.81
C ILE A 107 -2.52 -6.32 16.01
N ILE A 108 -3.54 -6.71 15.24
CA ILE A 108 -4.35 -5.77 14.45
C ILE A 108 -5.02 -4.74 15.35
N TRP A 109 -5.70 -5.21 16.41
CA TRP A 109 -6.37 -4.32 17.36
C TRP A 109 -5.38 -3.34 18.03
N THR A 110 -4.21 -3.83 18.44
CA THR A 110 -3.16 -2.99 19.05
C THR A 110 -2.62 -1.96 18.06
N ALA A 111 -2.41 -2.35 16.81
CA ALA A 111 -1.98 -1.44 15.76
C ALA A 111 -3.01 -0.32 15.56
N GLU A 112 -4.27 -0.66 15.33
CA GLU A 112 -5.35 0.30 15.11
C GLU A 112 -5.51 1.26 16.29
N LYS A 113 -5.51 0.75 17.52
CA LYS A 113 -5.62 1.55 18.74
C LYS A 113 -4.50 2.57 18.89
N ASN A 114 -3.32 2.28 18.38
CA ASN A 114 -2.15 3.15 18.45
C ASN A 114 -1.92 3.97 17.18
N GLY A 115 -2.84 3.95 16.22
CA GLY A 115 -2.72 4.70 14.97
C GLY A 115 -1.67 4.15 14.01
N VAL A 116 -1.34 2.86 14.14
CA VAL A 116 -0.46 2.12 13.23
C VAL A 116 -1.33 1.33 12.25
N HIS A 117 -1.09 1.48 10.98
CA HIS A 117 -1.78 0.67 9.98
C HIS A 117 -1.14 -0.72 9.86
N ALA A 118 -1.94 -1.73 9.64
CA ALA A 118 -1.48 -3.09 9.45
C ALA A 118 -1.80 -3.58 8.04
N GLY A 119 -0.76 -3.90 7.28
CA GLY A 119 -0.84 -4.63 6.02
C GLY A 119 -0.44 -6.08 6.28
N TRP A 120 -1.34 -7.02 5.99
CA TRP A 120 -1.04 -8.43 6.20
C TRP A 120 -1.44 -9.26 4.99
N SER A 121 -0.70 -10.33 4.77
CA SER A 121 -0.95 -11.31 3.71
C SER A 121 -1.36 -12.65 4.28
N ASN A 122 -2.19 -13.36 3.55
CA ASN A 122 -2.66 -14.69 3.91
C ASN A 122 -2.69 -15.60 2.67
N PRO A 123 -1.87 -16.65 2.61
CA PRO A 123 -0.96 -17.13 3.67
C PRO A 123 0.36 -16.35 3.79
N CYS A 124 0.90 -15.82 2.69
CA CYS A 124 2.20 -15.15 2.63
C CYS A 124 2.20 -14.01 1.60
N PHE A 125 3.26 -13.23 1.58
CA PHE A 125 3.34 -11.99 0.78
C PHE A 125 3.22 -12.23 -0.74
N GLU A 126 3.61 -13.39 -1.22
CA GLU A 126 3.48 -13.75 -2.63
C GLU A 126 2.04 -13.67 -3.15
N ILE A 127 1.02 -13.77 -2.26
CA ILE A 127 -0.38 -13.60 -2.66
C ILE A 127 -0.66 -12.18 -3.17
N TRP A 128 0.00 -11.16 -2.60
CA TRP A 128 -0.08 -9.79 -3.07
C TRP A 128 0.53 -9.62 -4.45
N MET A 129 1.71 -10.20 -4.64
CA MET A 129 2.40 -10.16 -5.93
C MET A 129 1.62 -10.92 -7.01
N TYR A 130 0.93 -11.98 -6.61
CA TYR A 130 0.10 -12.76 -7.53
C TYR A 130 -0.99 -11.91 -8.19
N ALA A 131 -1.54 -10.92 -7.48
CA ALA A 131 -2.58 -10.02 -7.99
C ALA A 131 -2.13 -9.21 -9.23
N TYR A 132 -0.84 -8.97 -9.41
CA TYR A 132 -0.32 -8.31 -10.63
C TYR A 132 -0.46 -9.18 -11.89
N PHE A 133 -0.64 -10.49 -11.74
CA PHE A 133 -0.69 -11.45 -12.84
C PHE A 133 -2.09 -12.02 -13.11
N GLY A 134 -3.13 -11.48 -12.46
CA GLY A 134 -4.51 -11.88 -12.68
C GLY A 134 -5.28 -12.18 -11.40
N GLU A 135 -6.25 -13.08 -11.49
CA GLU A 135 -7.06 -13.47 -10.33
C GLU A 135 -6.23 -14.21 -9.29
N MET A 136 -6.41 -13.82 -8.03
CA MET A 136 -5.76 -14.48 -6.91
C MET A 136 -6.44 -15.82 -6.64
N PRO A 137 -5.70 -16.93 -6.63
CA PRO A 137 -6.25 -18.22 -6.31
C PRO A 137 -6.56 -18.33 -4.80
N ALA A 138 -7.56 -19.12 -4.45
CA ALA A 138 -7.83 -19.48 -3.06
C ALA A 138 -6.76 -20.47 -2.57
N ILE A 139 -5.70 -19.98 -1.95
CA ILE A 139 -4.59 -20.76 -1.43
C ILE A 139 -4.53 -20.58 0.09
N ARG A 140 -4.39 -21.67 0.83
CA ARG A 140 -4.36 -21.65 2.29
C ARG A 140 -2.97 -21.84 2.88
N GLU A 141 -2.05 -22.41 2.13
CA GLU A 141 -0.72 -22.80 2.59
C GLU A 141 0.36 -21.97 1.89
N SER A 142 1.29 -21.42 2.65
CA SER A 142 2.37 -20.57 2.16
C SER A 142 3.23 -21.26 1.12
N TYR A 143 3.61 -22.52 1.35
CA TYR A 143 4.38 -23.30 0.39
C TYR A 143 3.68 -23.39 -0.98
N THR A 144 2.40 -23.77 -0.97
CA THR A 144 1.59 -23.85 -2.21
C THR A 144 1.45 -22.47 -2.89
N CYS A 145 1.36 -21.40 -2.10
CA CYS A 145 1.30 -20.05 -2.62
C CYS A 145 2.59 -19.66 -3.33
N CYS A 146 3.73 -19.90 -2.70
CA CYS A 146 5.05 -19.61 -3.27
C CYS A 146 5.30 -20.39 -4.56
N ASP A 147 5.02 -21.69 -4.58
CA ASP A 147 5.18 -22.52 -5.78
C ASP A 147 4.34 -22.04 -6.94
N ARG A 148 3.04 -21.81 -6.70
CA ARG A 148 2.13 -21.32 -7.75
C ARG A 148 2.50 -19.93 -8.22
N PHE A 149 2.99 -19.07 -7.32
CA PHE A 149 3.48 -17.76 -7.71
C PHE A 149 4.73 -17.89 -8.58
N ALA A 150 5.69 -18.72 -8.20
CA ALA A 150 6.90 -18.97 -8.98
C ALA A 150 6.59 -19.44 -10.40
N ASP A 151 5.71 -20.43 -10.52
CA ASP A 151 5.24 -20.93 -11.82
C ASP A 151 4.57 -19.83 -12.67
N LYS A 152 3.71 -19.03 -12.04
CA LYS A 152 3.01 -17.94 -12.73
C LYS A 152 3.98 -16.85 -13.16
N PHE A 153 4.92 -16.48 -12.30
CA PHE A 153 5.94 -15.49 -12.58
C PHE A 153 6.82 -15.92 -13.76
N GLU A 154 7.34 -17.15 -13.73
CA GLU A 154 8.16 -17.69 -14.81
C GLU A 154 7.39 -17.73 -16.13
N LYS A 155 6.13 -18.16 -16.10
CA LYS A 155 5.27 -18.23 -17.29
C LYS A 155 5.01 -16.87 -17.94
N VAL A 156 4.90 -15.82 -17.14
CA VAL A 156 4.57 -14.46 -17.63
C VAL A 156 5.81 -13.67 -18.00
N THR A 157 6.88 -13.78 -17.19
CA THR A 157 8.09 -12.96 -17.34
C THR A 157 9.23 -13.67 -18.08
N GLY A 158 9.19 -15.00 -18.17
CA GLY A 158 10.30 -15.83 -18.66
C GLY A 158 11.47 -15.93 -17.67
N GLN A 159 11.33 -15.38 -16.46
CA GLN A 159 12.37 -15.39 -15.42
C GLN A 159 11.95 -16.30 -14.27
N LYS A 160 12.91 -16.93 -13.61
CA LYS A 160 12.64 -17.73 -12.42
C LYS A 160 12.49 -16.82 -11.21
N TYR A 161 11.48 -17.12 -10.40
CA TYR A 161 11.31 -16.52 -9.07
C TYR A 161 12.05 -17.39 -8.05
N PHE A 162 12.87 -16.77 -7.24
CA PHE A 162 13.52 -17.41 -6.09
C PHE A 162 13.06 -16.67 -4.84
N LYS A 163 12.48 -17.44 -3.90
CA LYS A 163 12.29 -16.96 -2.55
C LYS A 163 13.61 -17.22 -1.83
N GLU A 164 14.34 -16.16 -1.55
CA GLU A 164 15.57 -16.24 -0.74
C GLU A 164 15.24 -16.45 0.73
#